data_31b1e1a8c80b8edcc1f22d0ebffebb09
#
_entry.id   31b1e1a8c80b8edcc1f22d0ebffebb09
#
_cell.length_a   1.000
_cell.length_b   1.000
_cell.length_c   1.000
_cell.angle_alpha   90.00
_cell.angle_beta   90.00
_cell.angle_gamma   90.00
#
_symmetry.space_group_name_H-M   'P 1'
#
loop_
_entity.id
_entity.type
_entity.pdbx_description
1 polymer ?
#
loop_
_entity_poly.entity_id
_entity_poly.type
_entity_poly.pdbx_seq_one_letter_code
_entity_poly.pdbx_strand_id
1 'polypeptide(L)'
;HLELSTSHVQASREVSALLQEMGFLPRSVMRGGSAVIYFKQSEHIEDLLTTLGAPVAATEIMTAKVDKEIRNGANRAMNCDMANVNKTLDAVAAQQEAIKKLESAGQLDKLPEKIQETAQLRMQNPELPLAQLAALFDPPISKSCLNHRIRKIMEEARKL
;
A
#
# COMPACT_ATOMS: atom_id res chain seq x y z
N HIS A 1 -16.36 14.77 -9.85
CA HIS A 1 -17.32 15.76 -9.31
C HIS A 1 -18.17 16.34 -10.43
N LEU A 2 -19.35 16.81 -10.10
CA LEU A 2 -20.25 17.54 -11.01
C LEU A 2 -20.29 19.01 -10.57
N GLU A 3 -20.18 19.94 -11.53
CA GLU A 3 -20.25 21.39 -11.30
C GLU A 3 -21.29 22.02 -12.21
N LEU A 4 -22.08 22.91 -11.63
CA LEU A 4 -23.00 23.81 -12.34
C LEU A 4 -22.50 25.25 -12.12
N SER A 5 -22.14 25.94 -13.18
CA SER A 5 -21.53 27.25 -13.14
C SER A 5 -22.42 28.29 -13.82
N THR A 6 -22.61 29.45 -13.20
CA THR A 6 -23.35 30.57 -13.76
C THR A 6 -22.79 31.91 -13.29
N SER A 7 -22.87 32.94 -14.14
CA SER A 7 -22.54 34.31 -13.76
C SER A 7 -23.66 34.98 -12.93
N HIS A 8 -24.88 34.42 -12.93
CA HIS A 8 -26.03 34.94 -12.22
C HIS A 8 -26.12 34.38 -10.80
N VAL A 9 -25.67 35.11 -9.81
CA VAL A 9 -25.65 34.70 -8.39
C VAL A 9 -27.04 34.34 -7.87
N GLN A 10 -28.05 35.12 -8.27
CA GLN A 10 -29.45 34.86 -7.83
C GLN A 10 -29.96 33.51 -8.35
N ALA A 11 -29.75 33.21 -9.63
CA ALA A 11 -30.09 31.90 -10.21
C ALA A 11 -29.36 30.74 -9.53
N SER A 12 -28.09 30.93 -9.17
CA SER A 12 -27.34 29.93 -8.41
C SER A 12 -27.97 29.63 -7.05
N ARG A 13 -28.44 30.67 -6.33
CA ARG A 13 -29.11 30.49 -5.04
C ARG A 13 -30.44 29.74 -5.17
N GLU A 14 -31.25 30.08 -6.17
CA GLU A 14 -32.50 29.42 -6.47
C GLU A 14 -32.30 27.94 -6.82
N VAL A 15 -31.37 27.64 -7.70
CA VAL A 15 -31.01 26.25 -8.05
C VAL A 15 -30.49 25.47 -6.83
N SER A 16 -29.67 26.10 -5.99
CA SER A 16 -29.21 25.46 -4.77
C SER A 16 -30.35 25.14 -3.80
N ALA A 17 -31.32 26.05 -3.66
CA ALA A 17 -32.51 25.84 -2.81
C ALA A 17 -33.38 24.69 -3.36
N LEU A 18 -33.67 24.68 -4.66
CA LEU A 18 -34.40 23.60 -5.31
C LEU A 18 -33.72 22.24 -5.13
N LEU A 19 -32.43 22.18 -5.29
CA LEU A 19 -31.68 20.93 -5.08
C LEU A 19 -31.74 20.45 -3.64
N GLN A 20 -31.75 21.37 -2.65
CA GLN A 20 -31.94 21.03 -1.24
C GLN A 20 -33.37 20.53 -0.95
N GLU A 21 -34.38 21.14 -1.52
CA GLU A 21 -35.79 20.68 -1.41
C GLU A 21 -35.96 19.27 -2.01
N MET A 22 -35.21 18.94 -3.06
CA MET A 22 -35.16 17.60 -3.67
C MET A 22 -34.34 16.58 -2.86
N GLY A 23 -33.76 17.00 -1.73
CA GLY A 23 -32.98 16.12 -0.85
C GLY A 23 -31.48 16.02 -1.18
N PHE A 24 -31.01 16.81 -2.14
CA PHE A 24 -29.56 16.86 -2.44
C PHE A 24 -28.84 17.86 -1.54
N LEU A 25 -27.53 17.63 -1.31
CA LEU A 25 -26.67 18.48 -0.48
C LEU A 25 -25.58 19.15 -1.33
N PRO A 26 -25.94 20.15 -2.17
CA PRO A 26 -24.98 20.86 -2.99
C PRO A 26 -24.05 21.72 -2.13
N ARG A 27 -22.84 21.92 -2.60
CA ARG A 27 -21.89 22.93 -2.09
C ARG A 27 -21.82 24.07 -3.08
N SER A 28 -21.63 25.29 -2.57
CA SER A 28 -21.54 26.49 -3.41
C SER A 28 -20.23 27.24 -3.13
N VAL A 29 -19.63 27.81 -4.16
CA VAL A 29 -18.43 28.62 -4.07
C VAL A 29 -18.43 29.70 -5.19
N MET A 30 -17.84 30.84 -4.92
CA MET A 30 -17.54 31.84 -5.96
C MET A 30 -16.16 31.55 -6.53
N ARG A 31 -16.06 31.43 -7.86
CA ARG A 31 -14.80 31.18 -8.57
C ARG A 31 -14.73 32.03 -9.84
N GLY A 32 -13.73 32.91 -9.94
CA GLY A 32 -13.53 33.75 -11.13
C GLY A 32 -14.74 34.62 -11.49
N GLY A 33 -15.50 35.11 -10.51
CA GLY A 33 -16.70 35.92 -10.74
C GLY A 33 -17.98 35.12 -11.03
N SER A 34 -17.89 33.81 -11.13
CA SER A 34 -19.06 32.92 -11.32
C SER A 34 -19.41 32.19 -10.04
N ALA A 35 -20.71 31.99 -9.83
CA ALA A 35 -21.24 31.12 -8.79
C ALA A 35 -21.20 29.66 -9.28
N VAL A 36 -20.56 28.79 -8.52
CA VAL A 36 -20.41 27.36 -8.84
C VAL A 36 -21.11 26.55 -7.77
N ILE A 37 -22.05 25.71 -8.15
CA ILE A 37 -22.69 24.69 -7.34
C ILE A 37 -22.03 23.36 -7.70
N TYR A 38 -21.62 22.55 -6.71
CA TYR A 38 -20.92 21.31 -7.00
C TYR A 38 -21.25 20.19 -6.02
N PHE A 39 -21.07 18.96 -6.53
CA PHE A 39 -21.18 17.71 -5.79
C PHE A 39 -19.84 16.98 -5.83
N LYS A 40 -19.42 16.42 -4.68
CA LYS A 40 -18.19 15.61 -4.57
C LYS A 40 -18.48 14.12 -4.51
N GLN A 41 -19.58 13.74 -3.92
CA GLN A 41 -19.95 12.34 -3.72
C GLN A 41 -20.59 11.79 -4.99
N SER A 42 -20.09 10.67 -5.49
CA SER A 42 -20.57 10.05 -6.73
C SER A 42 -22.04 9.62 -6.63
N GLU A 43 -22.46 9.11 -5.49
CA GLU A 43 -23.84 8.69 -5.24
C GLU A 43 -24.84 9.84 -5.49
N HIS A 44 -24.58 11.02 -4.93
CA HIS A 44 -25.41 12.21 -5.18
C HIS A 44 -25.39 12.67 -6.64
N ILE A 45 -24.27 12.44 -7.36
CA ILE A 45 -24.16 12.77 -8.79
C ILE A 45 -24.98 11.80 -9.63
N GLU A 46 -24.91 10.51 -9.32
CA GLU A 46 -25.67 9.44 -9.98
C GLU A 46 -27.17 9.67 -9.81
N ASP A 47 -27.63 9.94 -8.58
CA ASP A 47 -29.02 10.23 -8.25
C ASP A 47 -29.51 11.50 -8.94
N LEU A 48 -28.72 12.57 -8.94
CA LEU A 48 -29.05 13.83 -9.60
C LEU A 48 -29.17 13.64 -11.12
N LEU A 49 -28.23 12.98 -11.77
CA LEU A 49 -28.29 12.73 -13.20
C LEU A 49 -29.50 11.88 -13.60
N THR A 50 -29.83 10.89 -12.79
CA THR A 50 -31.04 10.08 -13.00
C THR A 50 -32.30 10.92 -12.88
N THR A 51 -32.38 11.78 -11.87
CA THR A 51 -33.51 12.70 -11.63
C THR A 51 -33.66 13.73 -12.76
N LEU A 52 -32.56 14.20 -13.31
CA LEU A 52 -32.52 15.11 -14.47
C LEU A 52 -32.82 14.42 -15.82
N GLY A 53 -33.09 13.13 -15.83
CA GLY A 53 -33.40 12.38 -17.06
C GLY A 53 -32.15 11.99 -17.89
N ALA A 54 -30.99 11.91 -17.25
CA ALA A 54 -29.72 11.50 -17.89
C ALA A 54 -29.19 10.16 -17.33
N PRO A 55 -29.95 9.04 -17.38
CA PRO A 55 -29.59 7.77 -16.75
C PRO A 55 -28.36 7.13 -17.40
N VAL A 56 -28.09 7.40 -18.69
CA VAL A 56 -26.90 6.90 -19.38
C VAL A 56 -25.65 7.50 -18.76
N ALA A 57 -25.60 8.80 -18.50
CA ALA A 57 -24.48 9.48 -17.85
C ALA A 57 -24.30 9.00 -16.40
N ALA A 58 -25.39 8.71 -15.67
CA ALA A 58 -25.32 8.11 -14.34
C ALA A 58 -24.62 6.73 -14.39
N THR A 59 -25.01 5.88 -15.35
CA THR A 59 -24.40 4.55 -15.53
C THR A 59 -22.92 4.63 -15.90
N GLU A 60 -22.52 5.57 -16.74
CA GLU A 60 -21.10 5.80 -17.08
C GLU A 60 -20.26 6.17 -15.83
N ILE A 61 -20.80 6.99 -14.95
CA ILE A 61 -20.13 7.34 -13.67
C ILE A 61 -19.98 6.11 -12.77
N MET A 62 -21.03 5.28 -12.65
CA MET A 62 -20.99 4.04 -11.89
C MET A 62 -19.90 3.09 -12.43
N THR A 63 -19.85 2.90 -13.74
CA THR A 63 -18.85 2.05 -14.39
C THR A 63 -17.43 2.59 -14.16
N ALA A 64 -17.21 3.88 -14.35
CA ALA A 64 -15.91 4.52 -14.11
C ALA A 64 -15.46 4.41 -12.64
N LYS A 65 -16.40 4.42 -11.68
CA LYS A 65 -16.15 4.21 -10.26
C LYS A 65 -15.65 2.80 -9.99
N VAL A 66 -16.35 1.79 -10.51
CA VAL A 66 -15.97 0.37 -10.38
C VAL A 66 -14.58 0.11 -10.97
N ASP A 67 -14.32 0.60 -12.17
CA ASP A 67 -13.01 0.46 -12.84
C ASP A 67 -11.88 1.11 -12.03
N LYS A 68 -12.15 2.26 -11.42
CA LYS A 68 -11.19 2.94 -10.55
C LYS A 68 -10.92 2.15 -9.28
N GLU A 69 -11.94 1.58 -8.66
CA GLU A 69 -11.81 0.76 -7.45
C GLU A 69 -11.01 -0.52 -7.72
N ILE A 70 -11.28 -1.21 -8.85
CA ILE A 70 -10.54 -2.39 -9.29
C ILE A 70 -9.06 -2.04 -9.50
N ARG A 71 -8.77 -0.97 -10.26
CA ARG A 71 -7.39 -0.52 -10.50
C ARG A 71 -6.68 -0.13 -9.22
N ASN A 72 -7.35 0.59 -8.33
CA ASN A 72 -6.77 0.98 -7.04
C ASN A 72 -6.51 -0.24 -6.15
N GLY A 73 -7.40 -1.22 -6.15
CA GLY A 73 -7.22 -2.50 -5.44
C GLY A 73 -6.00 -3.25 -5.95
N ALA A 74 -5.89 -3.45 -7.27
CA ALA A 74 -4.76 -4.11 -7.91
C ALA A 74 -3.42 -3.38 -7.63
N ASN A 75 -3.40 -2.04 -7.75
CA ASN A 75 -2.20 -1.24 -7.47
C ASN A 75 -1.78 -1.34 -6.00
N ARG A 76 -2.73 -1.35 -5.06
CA ARG A 76 -2.41 -1.52 -3.62
C ARG A 76 -1.83 -2.89 -3.33
N ALA A 77 -2.40 -3.95 -3.90
CA ALA A 77 -1.89 -5.31 -3.76
C ALA A 77 -0.45 -5.40 -4.30
N MET A 78 -0.22 -4.94 -5.53
CA MET A 78 1.09 -4.95 -6.15
C MET A 78 2.12 -4.14 -5.37
N ASN A 79 1.76 -2.94 -4.89
CA ASN A 79 2.66 -2.11 -4.07
C ASN A 79 2.99 -2.78 -2.74
N CYS A 80 2.03 -3.48 -2.12
CA CYS A 80 2.26 -4.25 -0.89
C CYS A 80 3.23 -5.40 -1.13
N ASP A 81 3.04 -6.15 -2.21
CA ASP A 81 3.91 -7.29 -2.56
C ASP A 81 5.32 -6.81 -2.88
N MET A 82 5.47 -5.75 -3.69
CA MET A 82 6.77 -5.14 -3.98
C MET A 82 7.49 -4.65 -2.72
N ALA A 83 6.77 -3.99 -1.80
CA ALA A 83 7.34 -3.54 -0.53
C ALA A 83 7.81 -4.71 0.35
N ASN A 84 7.08 -5.82 0.35
CA ASN A 84 7.46 -7.04 1.08
C ASN A 84 8.68 -7.71 0.47
N VAL A 85 8.75 -7.79 -0.88
CA VAL A 85 9.92 -8.31 -1.58
C VAL A 85 11.16 -7.46 -1.29
N ASN A 86 11.07 -6.14 -1.42
CA ASN A 86 12.19 -5.23 -1.15
C ASN A 86 12.68 -5.35 0.30
N LYS A 87 11.78 -5.37 1.28
CA LYS A 87 12.16 -5.59 2.69
C LYS A 87 12.88 -6.91 2.91
N THR A 88 12.48 -7.96 2.18
CA THR A 88 13.13 -9.27 2.27
C THR A 88 14.54 -9.21 1.68
N LEU A 89 14.70 -8.58 0.51
CA LEU A 89 16.01 -8.42 -0.14
C LEU A 89 16.97 -7.59 0.71
N ASP A 90 16.50 -6.46 1.25
CA ASP A 90 17.30 -5.60 2.14
C ASP A 90 17.73 -6.36 3.39
N ALA A 91 16.83 -7.14 3.99
CA ALA A 91 17.14 -7.95 5.16
C ALA A 91 18.18 -9.03 4.83
N VAL A 92 18.09 -9.68 3.68
CA VAL A 92 19.06 -10.69 3.23
C VAL A 92 20.43 -10.05 3.01
N ALA A 93 20.49 -8.93 2.31
CA ALA A 93 21.74 -8.19 2.07
C ALA A 93 22.44 -7.82 3.38
N ALA A 94 21.69 -7.25 4.33
CA ALA A 94 22.22 -6.92 5.65
C ALA A 94 22.70 -8.15 6.45
N GLN A 95 22.01 -9.29 6.32
CA GLN A 95 22.43 -10.55 6.96
C GLN A 95 23.74 -11.07 6.38
N GLN A 96 23.86 -11.06 5.04
CA GLN A 96 25.09 -11.48 4.35
C GLN A 96 26.27 -10.58 4.68
N GLU A 97 26.07 -9.27 4.72
CA GLU A 97 27.11 -8.31 5.12
C GLU A 97 27.58 -8.57 6.55
N ALA A 98 26.67 -8.80 7.47
CA ALA A 98 26.99 -9.14 8.86
C ALA A 98 27.81 -10.44 8.97
N ILE A 99 27.43 -11.46 8.21
CA ILE A 99 28.18 -12.74 8.18
C ILE A 99 29.59 -12.52 7.63
N LYS A 100 29.75 -11.84 6.49
CA LYS A 100 31.05 -11.53 5.89
C LYS A 100 31.94 -10.72 6.83
N LYS A 101 31.38 -9.79 7.58
CA LYS A 101 32.08 -8.99 8.57
C LYS A 101 32.63 -9.87 9.71
N LEU A 102 31.84 -10.81 10.21
CA LEU A 102 32.26 -11.77 11.23
C LEU A 102 33.33 -12.74 10.71
N GLU A 103 33.22 -13.23 9.47
CA GLU A 103 34.20 -14.08 8.83
C GLU A 103 35.55 -13.36 8.69
N SER A 104 35.55 -12.14 8.13
CA SER A 104 36.76 -11.35 7.94
C SER A 104 37.48 -10.98 9.25
N ALA A 105 36.70 -10.85 10.33
CA ALA A 105 37.24 -10.60 11.68
C ALA A 105 37.67 -11.88 12.44
N GLY A 106 37.48 -13.08 11.86
CA GLY A 106 37.73 -14.35 12.52
C GLY A 106 36.91 -14.58 13.79
N GLN A 107 35.73 -13.98 13.83
CA GLN A 107 34.81 -14.08 14.98
C GLN A 107 33.71 -15.11 14.77
N LEU A 108 33.43 -15.49 13.51
CA LEU A 108 32.34 -16.44 13.20
C LEU A 108 32.64 -17.81 13.83
N ASP A 109 33.86 -18.28 13.77
CA ASP A 109 34.30 -19.59 14.32
C ASP A 109 34.26 -19.67 15.85
N LYS A 110 34.16 -18.50 16.53
CA LYS A 110 34.01 -18.42 17.98
C LYS A 110 32.55 -18.49 18.45
N LEU A 111 31.63 -18.39 17.52
CA LEU A 111 30.20 -18.49 17.83
C LEU A 111 29.78 -19.95 17.99
N PRO A 112 28.67 -20.20 18.70
CA PRO A 112 28.13 -21.55 18.83
C PRO A 112 27.88 -22.19 17.46
N GLU A 113 28.16 -23.49 17.34
CA GLU A 113 28.03 -24.29 16.12
C GLU A 113 26.71 -24.05 15.37
N LYS A 114 25.56 -24.01 16.11
CA LYS A 114 24.23 -23.70 15.56
C LYS A 114 24.13 -22.33 14.90
N ILE A 115 24.96 -21.38 15.29
CA ILE A 115 25.01 -20.03 14.69
C ILE A 115 25.88 -20.06 13.45
N GLN A 116 27.01 -20.77 13.49
CA GLN A 116 27.88 -20.99 12.33
C GLN A 116 27.12 -21.70 11.20
N GLU A 117 26.42 -22.79 11.50
CA GLU A 117 25.55 -23.52 10.57
C GLU A 117 24.50 -22.58 9.93
N THR A 118 23.88 -21.72 10.76
CA THR A 118 22.90 -20.75 10.29
C THR A 118 23.54 -19.74 9.32
N ALA A 119 24.73 -19.25 9.60
CA ALA A 119 25.46 -18.35 8.72
C ALA A 119 25.78 -19.02 7.38
N GLN A 120 26.28 -20.25 7.42
CA GLN A 120 26.61 -21.04 6.25
C GLN A 120 25.40 -21.29 5.34
N LEU A 121 24.29 -21.79 5.90
CA LEU A 121 23.05 -22.02 5.15
C LEU A 121 22.51 -20.75 4.53
N ARG A 122 22.60 -19.61 5.24
CA ARG A 122 22.14 -18.31 4.72
C ARG A 122 23.02 -17.80 3.57
N MET A 123 24.31 -18.01 3.64
CA MET A 123 25.23 -17.63 2.55
C MET A 123 25.05 -18.50 1.30
N GLN A 124 24.75 -19.78 1.48
CA GLN A 124 24.51 -20.72 0.38
C GLN A 124 23.15 -20.52 -0.30
N ASN A 125 22.16 -20.01 0.44
CA ASN A 125 20.76 -19.87 -0.03
C ASN A 125 20.23 -18.45 0.22
N PRO A 126 20.78 -17.44 -0.46
CA PRO A 126 20.41 -16.05 -0.25
C PRO A 126 18.96 -15.73 -0.68
N GLU A 127 18.46 -16.44 -1.68
CA GLU A 127 17.13 -16.21 -2.25
C GLU A 127 15.99 -16.81 -1.39
N LEU A 128 16.31 -17.75 -0.49
CA LEU A 128 15.27 -18.46 0.26
C LEU A 128 14.67 -17.61 1.38
N PRO A 129 13.32 -17.55 1.48
CA PRO A 129 12.65 -16.99 2.63
C PRO A 129 12.98 -17.77 3.92
N LEU A 130 12.94 -17.10 5.06
CA LEU A 130 13.31 -17.71 6.36
C LEU A 130 12.55 -19.00 6.66
N ALA A 131 11.30 -19.15 6.21
CA ALA A 131 10.52 -20.38 6.45
C ALA A 131 11.09 -21.58 5.67
N GLN A 132 11.51 -21.37 4.43
CA GLN A 132 12.13 -22.41 3.59
C GLN A 132 13.56 -22.71 4.06
N LEU A 133 14.32 -21.67 4.40
CA LEU A 133 15.66 -21.85 4.96
C LEU A 133 15.63 -22.64 6.27
N ALA A 134 14.64 -22.44 7.14
CA ALA A 134 14.47 -23.18 8.38
C ALA A 134 14.18 -24.67 8.18
N ALA A 135 13.61 -25.05 7.05
CA ALA A 135 13.34 -26.42 6.68
C ALA A 135 14.59 -27.18 6.20
N LEU A 136 15.66 -26.47 5.84
CA LEU A 136 16.93 -27.10 5.40
C LEU A 136 17.81 -27.61 6.54
N PHE A 137 17.48 -27.28 7.79
CA PHE A 137 18.20 -27.80 8.95
C PHE A 137 17.83 -29.27 9.23
N ASP A 138 18.77 -30.01 9.81
CA ASP A 138 18.54 -31.39 10.26
C ASP A 138 18.80 -31.50 11.78
N PRO A 139 17.76 -31.67 12.61
CA PRO A 139 16.34 -31.63 12.26
C PRO A 139 15.84 -30.22 11.89
N PRO A 140 14.76 -30.11 11.09
CA PRO A 140 14.17 -28.81 10.71
C PRO A 140 13.81 -27.96 11.93
N ILE A 141 14.04 -26.65 11.84
CA ILE A 141 13.76 -25.69 12.92
C ILE A 141 12.60 -24.77 12.58
N SER A 142 12.02 -24.13 13.59
CA SER A 142 10.98 -23.14 13.36
C SER A 142 11.55 -21.83 12.78
N LYS A 143 10.75 -21.10 11.98
CA LYS A 143 11.09 -19.75 11.49
C LYS A 143 11.50 -18.82 12.63
N SER A 144 10.85 -18.93 13.79
CA SER A 144 11.15 -18.09 14.97
C SER A 144 12.54 -18.41 15.55
N CYS A 145 12.90 -19.70 15.62
CA CYS A 145 14.23 -20.15 16.04
C CYS A 145 15.30 -19.62 15.09
N LEU A 146 15.09 -19.77 13.78
CA LEU A 146 16.02 -19.25 12.77
C LEU A 146 16.19 -17.74 12.87
N ASN A 147 15.09 -17.00 13.01
CA ASN A 147 15.12 -15.54 13.16
C ASN A 147 15.91 -15.11 14.41
N HIS A 148 15.79 -15.85 15.51
CA HIS A 148 16.58 -15.59 16.72
C HIS A 148 18.09 -15.82 16.47
N ARG A 149 18.47 -16.90 15.76
CA ARG A 149 19.87 -17.17 15.41
C ARG A 149 20.46 -16.09 14.50
N ILE A 150 19.70 -15.66 13.47
CA ILE A 150 20.12 -14.57 12.57
C ILE A 150 20.27 -13.25 13.33
N ARG A 151 19.32 -12.92 14.24
CA ARG A 151 19.45 -11.73 15.07
C ARG A 151 20.73 -11.74 15.89
N LYS A 152 21.13 -12.87 16.43
CA LYS A 152 22.37 -13.03 17.18
C LYS A 152 23.60 -12.77 16.30
N ILE A 153 23.61 -13.27 15.04
CA ILE A 153 24.67 -12.95 14.05
C ILE A 153 24.75 -11.45 13.84
N MET A 154 23.61 -10.78 13.61
CA MET A 154 23.55 -9.34 13.39
C MET A 154 24.04 -8.53 14.61
N GLU A 155 23.72 -8.99 15.83
CA GLU A 155 24.15 -8.36 17.08
C GLU A 155 25.66 -8.47 17.28
N GLU A 156 26.24 -9.64 17.03
CA GLU A 156 27.69 -9.82 17.14
C GLU A 156 28.47 -9.03 16.08
N ALA A 157 27.96 -8.97 14.85
CA ALA A 157 28.55 -8.14 13.80
C ALA A 157 28.51 -6.64 14.08
N ARG A 158 27.56 -6.15 14.88
CA ARG A 158 27.48 -4.74 15.30
C ARG A 158 28.53 -4.36 16.34
N LYS A 159 29.09 -5.33 17.06
CA LYS A 159 30.11 -5.09 18.08
C LYS A 159 31.52 -4.91 17.50
N LEU A 160 31.68 -5.26 16.22
CA LEU A 160 32.90 -5.07 15.43
C LEU A 160 32.89 -3.71 14.72
#